data_b78e89d29e2a1c81816a9a92415577f8
#
_entry.id   b78e89d29e2a1c81816a9a92415577f8
#
_cell.length_a   1.000
_cell.length_b   1.000
_cell.length_c   1.000
_cell.angle_alpha   90.00
_cell.angle_beta   90.00
_cell.angle_gamma   90.00
#
_symmetry.space_group_name_H-M   'P 1'
#
loop_
_entity.id
_entity.type
_entity.pdbx_description
1 polymer ?
#
loop_
_entity_poly.entity_id
_entity_poly.type
_entity_poly.pdbx_seq_one_letter_code
_entity_poly.pdbx_strand_id
1 'polypeptide(L)'
;IVVMASLALPTALHAGIWDEGDIENGQALFNANCASCHLVSNEVLAAPGLAGIAERWGSSEEILVQWIQNPQAAAATGDSYVKSLVDRYVGTYGWMTAQAVSADDVKDIMAYVQNPPDVVATADSGSDCPTIYDAIEEDQGANGTIWFLILLTLFLIIALSAATVRKSLEHAANRAVEHADAPYSVRLRAWAWDNRTFV
;
A
#
# COMPACT_ATOMS: atom_id res chain seq x y z
N ILE A 1 -59.22 -23.22 14.85
CA ILE A 1 -58.33 -22.04 14.66
C ILE A 1 -57.18 -22.20 15.63
N VAL A 2 -56.03 -22.68 15.18
CA VAL A 2 -54.82 -22.83 15.99
C VAL A 2 -54.02 -21.54 15.82
N VAL A 3 -53.92 -20.73 16.85
CA VAL A 3 -53.10 -19.54 16.92
C VAL A 3 -51.66 -19.99 17.24
N MET A 4 -50.80 -19.99 16.23
CA MET A 4 -49.35 -20.19 16.42
C MET A 4 -48.77 -18.90 17.01
N ALA A 5 -48.50 -18.90 18.31
CA ALA A 5 -47.77 -17.85 18.97
C ALA A 5 -46.28 -17.99 18.57
N SER A 6 -45.80 -17.11 17.67
CA SER A 6 -44.37 -16.96 17.41
C SER A 6 -43.69 -16.39 18.67
N LEU A 7 -42.98 -17.24 19.39
CA LEU A 7 -41.99 -16.82 20.37
C LEU A 7 -40.80 -16.21 19.60
N ALA A 8 -40.78 -14.89 19.48
CA ALA A 8 -39.56 -14.16 19.13
C ALA A 8 -38.60 -14.32 20.32
N LEU A 9 -37.59 -15.17 20.17
CA LEU A 9 -36.46 -15.19 21.09
C LEU A 9 -35.78 -13.81 20.95
N PRO A 10 -35.53 -13.10 22.06
CA PRO A 10 -34.65 -11.94 21.99
C PRO A 10 -33.28 -12.44 21.54
N THR A 11 -32.79 -11.97 20.40
CA THR A 11 -31.39 -12.03 20.09
C THR A 11 -30.69 -11.21 21.17
N ALA A 12 -30.13 -11.89 22.17
CA ALA A 12 -29.23 -11.26 23.11
C ALA A 12 -28.07 -10.70 22.25
N LEU A 13 -28.06 -9.38 22.06
CA LEU A 13 -26.86 -8.67 21.67
C LEU A 13 -25.82 -9.08 22.73
N HIS A 14 -24.83 -9.82 22.32
CA HIS A 14 -23.62 -9.98 23.11
C HIS A 14 -22.93 -8.60 23.09
N ALA A 15 -23.32 -7.74 24.04
CA ALA A 15 -22.50 -6.61 24.39
C ALA A 15 -21.18 -7.20 24.89
N GLY A 16 -20.17 -7.18 24.05
CA GLY A 16 -18.83 -7.62 24.42
C GLY A 16 -18.23 -6.62 25.39
N ILE A 17 -17.24 -7.04 26.15
CA ILE A 17 -16.47 -6.17 27.06
C ILE A 17 -15.86 -4.95 26.37
N TRP A 18 -15.84 -4.96 25.05
CA TRP A 18 -15.28 -3.91 24.19
C TRP A 18 -16.32 -2.87 23.73
N ASP A 19 -17.62 -3.06 24.00
CA ASP A 19 -18.69 -2.17 23.53
C ASP A 19 -18.86 -0.91 24.41
N GLU A 20 -18.16 -0.83 25.53
CA GLU A 20 -18.24 0.30 26.49
C GLU A 20 -17.27 1.45 26.15
N GLY A 21 -16.41 1.30 25.12
CA GLY A 21 -15.44 2.32 24.71
C GLY A 21 -16.05 3.48 23.93
N ASP A 22 -15.36 4.60 23.92
CA ASP A 22 -15.70 5.78 23.11
C ASP A 22 -15.24 5.57 21.65
N ILE A 23 -16.22 5.41 20.74
CA ILE A 23 -15.95 5.13 19.32
C ILE A 23 -15.22 6.29 18.63
N GLU A 24 -15.58 7.54 18.97
CA GLU A 24 -14.97 8.73 18.34
C GLU A 24 -13.51 8.87 18.79
N ASN A 25 -13.23 8.74 20.08
CA ASN A 25 -11.87 8.69 20.60
C ASN A 25 -11.09 7.49 20.05
N GLY A 26 -11.74 6.32 19.98
CA GLY A 26 -11.16 5.11 19.39
C GLY A 26 -10.75 5.28 17.92
N GLN A 27 -11.56 6.00 17.13
CA GLN A 27 -11.22 6.35 15.76
C GLN A 27 -9.97 7.22 15.68
N ALA A 28 -9.90 8.26 16.51
CA ALA A 28 -8.75 9.15 16.55
C ALA A 28 -7.47 8.40 16.95
N LEU A 29 -7.55 7.56 17.98
CA LEU A 29 -6.43 6.73 18.46
C LEU A 29 -6.01 5.69 17.43
N PHE A 30 -6.95 5.03 16.76
CA PHE A 30 -6.69 4.07 15.70
C PHE A 30 -5.94 4.72 14.54
N ASN A 31 -6.42 5.87 14.08
CA ASN A 31 -5.79 6.60 12.99
C ASN A 31 -4.36 7.04 13.33
N ALA A 32 -4.11 7.42 14.58
CA ALA A 32 -2.80 7.86 15.02
C ALA A 32 -1.80 6.72 15.20
N ASN A 33 -2.24 5.53 15.66
CA ASN A 33 -1.34 4.48 16.13
C ASN A 33 -1.41 3.17 15.31
N CYS A 34 -2.52 2.89 14.61
CA CYS A 34 -2.80 1.57 14.03
C CYS A 34 -2.98 1.60 12.51
N ALA A 35 -3.58 2.66 11.96
CA ALA A 35 -4.01 2.75 10.57
C ALA A 35 -2.88 2.68 9.55
N SER A 36 -1.64 2.99 9.94
CA SER A 36 -0.47 2.84 9.07
C SER A 36 -0.18 1.38 8.68
N CYS A 37 -0.64 0.42 9.48
CA CYS A 37 -0.39 -1.00 9.26
C CYS A 37 -1.67 -1.83 9.16
N HIS A 38 -2.75 -1.46 9.85
CA HIS A 38 -3.97 -2.22 9.94
C HIS A 38 -5.17 -1.50 9.31
N LEU A 39 -6.07 -2.29 8.70
CA LEU A 39 -7.39 -1.83 8.29
C LEU A 39 -8.46 -2.39 9.24
N VAL A 40 -9.56 -1.67 9.44
CA VAL A 40 -10.72 -2.16 10.23
C VAL A 40 -11.49 -3.27 9.49
N SER A 41 -11.25 -3.44 8.20
CA SER A 41 -11.79 -4.49 7.34
C SER A 41 -11.01 -5.81 7.47
N ASN A 42 -11.36 -6.80 6.64
CA ASN A 42 -10.59 -8.05 6.49
C ASN A 42 -9.37 -7.91 5.56
N GLU A 43 -9.21 -6.77 4.93
CA GLU A 43 -8.14 -6.55 3.97
C GLU A 43 -6.79 -6.40 4.67
N VAL A 44 -5.74 -6.87 4.00
CA VAL A 44 -4.35 -6.79 4.48
C VAL A 44 -3.73 -5.52 3.91
N LEU A 45 -3.13 -4.70 4.78
CA LEU A 45 -2.30 -3.56 4.38
C LEU A 45 -0.82 -3.92 4.58
N ALA A 46 -0.17 -3.42 5.61
CA ALA A 46 1.16 -3.86 6.02
C ALA A 46 1.09 -4.96 7.09
N ALA A 47 -0.10 -5.18 7.66
CA ALA A 47 -0.41 -6.21 8.65
C ALA A 47 -1.84 -6.72 8.41
N PRO A 48 -2.26 -7.82 9.06
CA PRO A 48 -3.60 -8.39 8.90
C PRO A 48 -4.71 -7.41 9.28
N GLY A 49 -5.84 -7.48 8.55
CA GLY A 49 -7.04 -6.71 8.87
C GLY A 49 -7.67 -7.11 10.21
N LEU A 50 -8.37 -6.17 10.83
CA LEU A 50 -8.88 -6.30 12.20
C LEU A 50 -10.37 -6.66 12.30
N ALA A 51 -11.12 -6.78 11.19
CA ALA A 51 -12.52 -7.18 11.24
C ALA A 51 -12.70 -8.48 12.06
N GLY A 52 -13.67 -8.51 12.97
CA GLY A 52 -13.96 -9.65 13.84
C GLY A 52 -12.85 -9.97 14.85
N ILE A 53 -12.02 -8.99 15.22
CA ILE A 53 -10.92 -9.21 16.16
C ILE A 53 -11.45 -9.52 17.57
N ALA A 54 -12.56 -8.93 17.96
CA ALA A 54 -13.15 -9.16 19.28
C ALA A 54 -13.52 -10.62 19.49
N GLU A 55 -14.16 -11.25 18.51
CA GLU A 55 -14.53 -12.67 18.57
C GLU A 55 -13.30 -13.57 18.57
N ARG A 56 -12.28 -13.21 17.76
CA ARG A 56 -11.04 -13.99 17.68
C ARG A 56 -10.20 -13.89 18.95
N TRP A 57 -10.20 -12.72 19.58
CA TRP A 57 -9.45 -12.51 20.82
C TRP A 57 -10.17 -13.09 22.05
N GLY A 58 -11.49 -13.12 22.03
CA GLY A 58 -12.31 -13.59 23.15
C GLY A 58 -12.30 -12.61 24.32
N SER A 59 -12.31 -13.13 25.54
CA SER A 59 -12.49 -12.34 26.76
C SER A 59 -11.20 -11.91 27.48
N SER A 60 -10.03 -12.11 26.87
CA SER A 60 -8.75 -11.80 27.52
C SER A 60 -8.31 -10.37 27.24
N GLU A 61 -8.98 -9.40 27.88
CA GLU A 61 -8.65 -7.97 27.77
C GLU A 61 -7.21 -7.68 28.17
N GLU A 62 -6.77 -8.19 29.29
CA GLU A 62 -5.42 -7.94 29.84
C GLU A 62 -4.33 -8.39 28.86
N ILE A 63 -4.49 -9.53 28.24
CA ILE A 63 -3.53 -10.06 27.25
C ILE A 63 -3.57 -9.25 25.95
N LEU A 64 -4.73 -8.75 25.53
CA LEU A 64 -4.82 -7.85 24.38
C LEU A 64 -4.12 -6.52 24.66
N VAL A 65 -4.38 -5.91 25.79
CA VAL A 65 -3.68 -4.69 26.21
C VAL A 65 -2.19 -4.90 26.23
N GLN A 66 -1.72 -6.01 26.84
CA GLN A 66 -0.32 -6.36 26.87
C GLN A 66 0.27 -6.60 25.47
N TRP A 67 -0.49 -7.27 24.56
CA TRP A 67 -0.09 -7.49 23.18
C TRP A 67 0.13 -6.17 22.43
N ILE A 68 -0.78 -5.21 22.61
CA ILE A 68 -0.67 -3.89 21.95
C ILE A 68 0.49 -3.07 22.53
N GLN A 69 0.63 -3.07 23.86
CA GLN A 69 1.66 -2.29 24.55
C GLN A 69 3.07 -2.91 24.43
N ASN A 70 3.16 -4.24 24.46
CA ASN A 70 4.42 -4.98 24.37
C ASN A 70 4.20 -6.40 23.83
N PRO A 71 4.19 -6.58 22.49
CA PRO A 71 3.91 -7.88 21.88
C PRO A 71 4.84 -9.00 22.33
N GLN A 72 6.12 -8.69 22.55
CA GLN A 72 7.11 -9.68 22.98
C GLN A 72 6.90 -10.13 24.42
N ALA A 73 6.51 -9.20 25.31
CA ALA A 73 6.15 -9.57 26.69
C ALA A 73 4.86 -10.40 26.71
N ALA A 74 3.86 -10.06 25.91
CA ALA A 74 2.66 -10.86 25.78
C ALA A 74 2.96 -12.28 25.27
N ALA A 75 3.84 -12.42 24.29
CA ALA A 75 4.27 -13.72 23.79
C ALA A 75 5.00 -14.55 24.86
N ALA A 76 5.74 -13.91 25.76
CA ALA A 76 6.45 -14.57 26.86
C ALA A 76 5.52 -15.13 27.95
N THR A 77 4.24 -14.71 28.00
CA THR A 77 3.26 -15.25 28.96
C THR A 77 2.90 -16.70 28.67
N GLY A 78 3.06 -17.16 27.44
CA GLY A 78 2.68 -18.49 27.00
C GLY A 78 1.20 -18.62 26.69
N ASP A 79 0.48 -17.48 26.55
CA ASP A 79 -0.92 -17.49 26.11
C ASP A 79 -1.07 -18.19 24.75
N SER A 80 -2.04 -19.08 24.64
CA SER A 80 -2.21 -19.95 23.47
C SER A 80 -2.62 -19.18 22.21
N TYR A 81 -3.43 -18.14 22.36
CA TYR A 81 -3.86 -17.31 21.24
C TYR A 81 -2.71 -16.42 20.76
N VAL A 82 -2.00 -15.76 21.67
CA VAL A 82 -0.80 -14.96 21.33
C VAL A 82 0.25 -15.84 20.65
N LYS A 83 0.47 -17.06 21.13
CA LYS A 83 1.36 -18.00 20.47
C LYS A 83 0.93 -18.26 19.03
N SER A 84 -0.38 -18.46 18.80
CA SER A 84 -0.92 -18.68 17.45
C SER A 84 -0.72 -17.46 16.52
N LEU A 85 -0.77 -16.23 17.06
CA LEU A 85 -0.48 -15.00 16.32
C LEU A 85 0.99 -14.93 15.93
N VAL A 86 1.89 -15.23 16.86
CA VAL A 86 3.34 -15.27 16.60
C VAL A 86 3.65 -16.28 15.50
N ASP A 87 3.18 -17.52 15.65
CA ASP A 87 3.44 -18.60 14.69
C ASP A 87 2.89 -18.28 13.29
N ARG A 88 1.75 -17.59 13.20
CA ARG A 88 1.09 -17.28 11.93
C ARG A 88 1.62 -16.04 11.24
N TYR A 89 1.93 -15.00 11.99
CA TYR A 89 2.12 -13.66 11.41
C TYR A 89 3.53 -13.10 11.55
N VAL A 90 4.27 -13.40 12.62
CA VAL A 90 5.58 -12.79 12.86
C VAL A 90 6.60 -13.15 11.79
N GLY A 91 6.56 -14.37 11.26
CA GLY A 91 7.45 -14.80 10.18
C GLY A 91 7.23 -14.05 8.86
N THR A 92 6.01 -13.54 8.63
CA THR A 92 5.61 -12.87 7.37
C THR A 92 5.67 -11.35 7.48
N TYR A 93 5.15 -10.80 8.58
CA TYR A 93 4.98 -9.35 8.76
C TYR A 93 5.97 -8.74 9.78
N GLY A 94 6.74 -9.56 10.49
CA GLY A 94 7.55 -9.13 11.63
C GLY A 94 6.72 -8.92 12.90
N TRP A 95 7.40 -8.44 13.95
CA TRP A 95 6.74 -8.09 15.20
C TRP A 95 5.94 -6.81 15.06
N MET A 96 4.72 -6.80 15.61
CA MET A 96 3.98 -5.56 15.79
C MET A 96 4.78 -4.59 16.65
N THR A 97 4.80 -3.32 16.29
CA THR A 97 5.46 -2.27 17.08
C THR A 97 4.67 -2.02 18.37
N ALA A 98 5.34 -1.94 19.49
CA ALA A 98 4.73 -1.58 20.77
C ALA A 98 4.09 -0.19 20.70
N GLN A 99 2.85 -0.06 21.16
CA GLN A 99 2.10 1.19 21.14
C GLN A 99 2.00 1.76 22.56
N ALA A 100 2.21 3.08 22.67
CA ALA A 100 2.13 3.80 23.95
C ALA A 100 0.68 4.26 24.22
N VAL A 101 -0.24 3.31 24.35
CA VAL A 101 -1.67 3.54 24.64
C VAL A 101 -2.03 2.95 25.99
N SER A 102 -3.00 3.53 26.69
CA SER A 102 -3.52 3.00 27.97
C SER A 102 -4.47 1.83 27.75
N ALA A 103 -4.87 1.16 28.81
CA ALA A 103 -5.91 0.12 28.74
C ALA A 103 -7.27 0.69 28.32
N ASP A 104 -7.61 1.90 28.76
CA ASP A 104 -8.84 2.57 28.36
C ASP A 104 -8.80 2.98 26.89
N ASP A 105 -7.65 3.48 26.39
CA ASP A 105 -7.45 3.75 24.96
C ASP A 105 -7.64 2.49 24.11
N VAL A 106 -7.19 1.33 24.60
CA VAL A 106 -7.40 0.05 23.90
C VAL A 106 -8.89 -0.31 23.83
N LYS A 107 -9.67 -0.04 24.88
CA LYS A 107 -11.12 -0.23 24.84
C LYS A 107 -11.78 0.64 23.79
N ASP A 108 -11.43 1.91 23.76
CA ASP A 108 -11.94 2.85 22.78
C ASP A 108 -11.58 2.42 21.35
N ILE A 109 -10.33 2.04 21.10
CA ILE A 109 -9.88 1.50 19.81
C ILE A 109 -10.68 0.25 19.43
N MET A 110 -10.94 -0.66 20.37
CA MET A 110 -11.68 -1.88 20.11
C MET A 110 -13.16 -1.59 19.85
N ALA A 111 -13.77 -0.63 20.56
CA ALA A 111 -15.13 -0.19 20.28
C ALA A 111 -15.27 0.36 18.86
N TYR A 112 -14.30 1.18 18.41
CA TYR A 112 -14.24 1.68 17.03
C TYR A 112 -14.04 0.55 16.01
N VAL A 113 -13.11 -0.36 16.22
CA VAL A 113 -12.82 -1.44 15.28
C VAL A 113 -14.00 -2.39 15.09
N GLN A 114 -14.81 -2.60 16.14
CA GLN A 114 -16.01 -3.42 16.07
C GLN A 114 -17.19 -2.71 15.44
N ASN A 115 -17.32 -1.42 15.69
CA ASN A 115 -18.40 -0.58 15.22
C ASN A 115 -17.82 0.63 14.47
N PRO A 116 -17.05 0.42 13.40
CA PRO A 116 -16.57 1.56 12.62
C PRO A 116 -17.81 2.31 12.17
N PRO A 117 -17.89 3.65 12.43
CA PRO A 117 -18.98 4.43 11.88
C PRO A 117 -19.01 4.12 10.40
N ASP A 118 -20.20 3.74 9.91
CA ASP A 118 -20.38 3.48 8.50
C ASP A 118 -19.73 4.64 7.76
N VAL A 119 -18.62 4.40 7.10
CA VAL A 119 -18.24 5.22 5.95
C VAL A 119 -19.38 4.92 4.98
N VAL A 120 -20.46 5.69 5.16
CA VAL A 120 -21.59 5.63 4.26
C VAL A 120 -20.95 5.81 2.91
N ALA A 121 -20.88 4.71 2.15
CA ALA A 121 -20.82 4.82 0.74
C ALA A 121 -22.14 5.55 0.37
N THR A 122 -22.15 6.87 0.55
CA THR A 122 -23.20 7.74 0.08
C THR A 122 -23.07 7.77 -1.43
N ALA A 123 -23.55 6.69 -2.04
CA ALA A 123 -24.23 6.84 -3.28
C ALA A 123 -25.47 7.67 -2.93
N ASP A 124 -25.42 8.93 -3.32
CA ASP A 124 -26.53 9.88 -3.40
C ASP A 124 -26.97 10.58 -2.09
N SER A 125 -26.42 11.75 -1.84
CA SER A 125 -27.16 12.96 -1.46
C SER A 125 -26.19 14.14 -1.30
N GLY A 126 -26.27 15.08 -2.22
CA GLY A 126 -25.61 16.36 -2.29
C GLY A 126 -25.36 17.07 -0.95
N SER A 127 -24.15 17.02 -0.49
CA SER A 127 -23.55 18.02 0.38
C SER A 127 -22.06 18.12 0.02
N ASP A 128 -21.65 19.31 -0.38
CA ASP A 128 -20.32 19.69 -0.84
C ASP A 128 -19.23 19.50 0.22
N CYS A 129 -18.84 18.25 0.46
CA CYS A 129 -17.57 17.95 1.09
C CYS A 129 -16.77 17.09 0.08
N PRO A 130 -15.76 17.62 -0.60
CA PRO A 130 -14.96 16.84 -1.53
C PRO A 130 -14.29 15.73 -0.74
N THR A 131 -14.63 14.50 -1.05
CA THR A 131 -13.92 13.35 -0.50
C THR A 131 -12.48 13.42 -0.97
N ILE A 132 -11.54 12.92 -0.16
CA ILE A 132 -10.12 12.85 -0.55
C ILE A 132 -9.96 12.09 -1.88
N TYR A 133 -10.90 11.23 -2.24
CA TYR A 133 -10.96 10.53 -3.52
C TYR A 133 -11.27 11.47 -4.70
N ASP A 134 -12.15 12.45 -4.53
CA ASP A 134 -12.47 13.43 -5.59
C ASP A 134 -11.28 14.35 -5.87
N ALA A 135 -10.49 14.67 -4.84
CA ALA A 135 -9.26 15.45 -4.98
C ALA A 135 -8.12 14.67 -5.68
N ILE A 136 -8.14 13.33 -5.64
CA ILE A 136 -7.16 12.48 -6.32
C ILE A 136 -7.55 12.23 -7.78
N GLU A 137 -8.84 12.12 -8.10
CA GLU A 137 -9.30 11.91 -9.47
C GLU A 137 -9.15 13.16 -10.35
N GLU A 138 -9.32 14.36 -9.80
CA GLU A 138 -9.17 15.60 -10.56
C GLU A 138 -7.72 15.91 -10.94
N ASP A 139 -6.73 15.45 -10.14
CA ASP A 139 -5.29 15.64 -10.44
C ASP A 139 -4.74 14.56 -11.40
N GLN A 140 -5.35 13.39 -11.50
CA GLN A 140 -4.88 12.33 -12.43
C GLN A 140 -5.22 12.64 -13.90
N GLY A 141 -6.26 13.41 -14.18
CA GLY A 141 -6.63 13.75 -15.56
C GLY A 141 -5.64 14.71 -16.23
N ALA A 142 -5.16 15.71 -15.51
CA ALA A 142 -4.20 16.69 -16.03
C ALA A 142 -2.77 16.15 -16.04
N ASN A 143 -2.37 15.40 -15.00
CA ASN A 143 -1.04 14.82 -14.89
C ASN A 143 -0.85 13.62 -15.84
N GLY A 144 -1.88 12.80 -16.07
CA GLY A 144 -1.83 11.67 -16.99
C GLY A 144 -1.53 12.10 -18.43
N THR A 145 -2.18 13.15 -18.92
CA THR A 145 -1.91 13.74 -20.25
C THR A 145 -0.52 14.35 -20.35
N ILE A 146 -0.04 15.02 -19.32
CA ILE A 146 1.31 15.60 -19.27
C ILE A 146 2.37 14.49 -19.31
N TRP A 147 2.22 13.46 -18.49
CA TRP A 147 3.13 12.31 -18.49
C TRP A 147 3.11 11.55 -19.82
N PHE A 148 1.94 11.39 -20.44
CA PHE A 148 1.81 10.77 -21.75
C PHE A 148 2.56 11.59 -22.82
N LEU A 149 2.44 12.93 -22.81
CA LEU A 149 3.15 13.81 -23.74
C LEU A 149 4.67 13.77 -23.48
N ILE A 150 5.12 13.71 -22.24
CA ILE A 150 6.54 13.58 -21.88
C ILE A 150 7.09 12.25 -22.42
N LEU A 151 6.39 11.14 -22.20
CA LEU A 151 6.81 9.84 -22.71
C LEU A 151 6.83 9.80 -24.24
N LEU A 152 5.84 10.40 -24.89
CA LEU A 152 5.76 10.47 -26.35
C LEU A 152 6.92 11.30 -26.94
N THR A 153 7.24 12.44 -26.34
CA THR A 153 8.38 13.27 -26.78
C THR A 153 9.71 12.55 -26.54
N LEU A 154 9.86 11.87 -25.42
CA LEU A 154 11.06 11.06 -25.13
C LEU A 154 11.23 9.93 -26.16
N PHE A 155 10.14 9.25 -26.48
CA PHE A 155 10.15 8.19 -27.51
C PHE A 155 10.53 8.73 -28.89
N LEU A 156 10.02 9.90 -29.29
CA LEU A 156 10.41 10.55 -30.53
C LEU A 156 11.89 10.92 -30.57
N ILE A 157 12.42 11.44 -29.46
CA ILE A 157 13.87 11.76 -29.36
C ILE A 157 14.72 10.49 -29.51
N ILE A 158 14.34 9.41 -28.86
CA ILE A 158 15.05 8.12 -28.96
C ILE A 158 14.98 7.59 -30.41
N ALA A 159 13.82 7.63 -31.05
CA ALA A 159 13.64 7.17 -32.42
C ALA A 159 14.48 7.98 -33.43
N LEU A 160 14.52 9.31 -33.29
CA LEU A 160 15.32 10.18 -34.12
C LEU A 160 16.83 9.94 -33.88
N SER A 161 17.23 9.75 -32.62
CA SER A 161 18.62 9.43 -32.29
C SER A 161 19.04 8.09 -32.87
N ALA A 162 18.21 7.08 -32.81
CA ALA A 162 18.47 5.77 -33.42
C ALA A 162 18.59 5.85 -34.95
N ALA A 163 17.75 6.66 -35.61
CA ALA A 163 17.79 6.88 -37.04
C ALA A 163 19.12 7.59 -37.48
N THR A 164 19.59 8.59 -36.71
CA THR A 164 20.85 9.28 -36.98
C THR A 164 22.06 8.37 -36.78
N VAL A 165 22.06 7.54 -35.72
CA VAL A 165 23.09 6.54 -35.47
C VAL A 165 23.15 5.52 -36.61
N ARG A 166 21.98 4.99 -37.00
CA ARG A 166 21.90 4.05 -38.13
C ARG A 166 22.49 4.64 -39.40
N LYS A 167 22.12 5.87 -39.76
CA LYS A 167 22.64 6.56 -40.93
C LYS A 167 24.17 6.78 -40.86
N SER A 168 24.68 7.12 -39.68
CA SER A 168 26.12 7.26 -39.43
C SER A 168 26.87 5.94 -39.60
N LEU A 169 26.29 4.83 -39.12
CA LEU A 169 26.87 3.49 -39.29
C LEU A 169 26.86 3.03 -40.75
N GLU A 170 25.79 3.30 -41.50
CA GLU A 170 25.73 3.02 -42.94
C GLU A 170 26.81 3.81 -43.73
N HIS A 171 27.01 5.09 -43.40
CA HIS A 171 28.07 5.88 -43.99
C HIS A 171 29.47 5.38 -43.60
N ALA A 172 29.69 4.92 -42.39
CA ALA A 172 30.96 4.33 -41.96
C ALA A 172 31.21 2.99 -42.64
N ALA A 173 30.20 2.14 -42.77
CA ALA A 173 30.28 0.84 -43.44
C ALA A 173 30.62 1.03 -44.94
N ASN A 174 29.92 1.95 -45.63
CA ASN A 174 30.18 2.21 -47.05
C ASN A 174 31.60 2.74 -47.29
N ARG A 175 32.11 3.64 -46.41
CA ARG A 175 33.52 4.09 -46.49
C ARG A 175 34.51 2.97 -46.22
N ALA A 176 34.21 2.06 -45.30
CA ALA A 176 35.08 0.91 -45.03
C ALA A 176 35.18 -0.05 -46.24
N VAL A 177 34.06 -0.25 -46.96
CA VAL A 177 34.03 -1.06 -48.19
C VAL A 177 34.83 -0.37 -49.32
N GLU A 178 34.66 0.96 -49.53
CA GLU A 178 35.37 1.73 -50.54
C GLU A 178 36.89 1.71 -50.36
N HIS A 179 37.37 1.59 -49.13
CA HIS A 179 38.80 1.54 -48.82
C HIS A 179 39.34 0.12 -48.57
N ALA A 180 38.51 -0.91 -48.69
CA ALA A 180 38.91 -2.31 -48.40
C ALA A 180 40.06 -2.78 -49.32
N ASP A 181 40.03 -2.38 -50.59
CA ASP A 181 41.02 -2.74 -51.62
C ASP A 181 42.21 -1.76 -51.74
N ALA A 182 42.18 -0.67 -50.93
CA ALA A 182 43.23 0.33 -51.01
C ALA A 182 44.52 -0.11 -50.29
N PRO A 183 45.73 0.24 -50.83
CA PRO A 183 47.00 -0.04 -50.16
C PRO A 183 47.00 0.51 -48.71
N TYR A 184 47.72 -0.18 -47.82
CA TYR A 184 47.80 0.18 -46.39
C TYR A 184 48.16 1.64 -46.13
N SER A 185 49.07 2.20 -46.95
CA SER A 185 49.49 3.61 -46.87
C SER A 185 48.37 4.62 -47.14
N VAL A 186 47.44 4.28 -48.04
CA VAL A 186 46.26 5.11 -48.33
C VAL A 186 45.25 5.04 -47.18
N ARG A 187 45.04 3.87 -46.64
CA ARG A 187 44.15 3.66 -45.49
C ARG A 187 44.66 4.39 -44.23
N LEU A 188 45.95 4.37 -43.97
CA LEU A 188 46.60 5.11 -42.89
C LEU A 188 46.43 6.62 -43.02
N ARG A 189 46.62 7.16 -44.22
CA ARG A 189 46.42 8.59 -44.47
C ARG A 189 44.97 9.01 -44.30
N ALA A 190 44.03 8.23 -44.76
CA ALA A 190 42.61 8.49 -44.59
C ALA A 190 42.22 8.46 -43.11
N TRP A 191 42.70 7.46 -42.35
CA TRP A 191 42.49 7.39 -40.92
C TRP A 191 43.08 8.60 -40.17
N ALA A 192 44.33 8.98 -40.46
CA ALA A 192 44.97 10.13 -39.83
C ALA A 192 44.26 11.45 -40.16
N TRP A 193 43.73 11.58 -41.37
CA TRP A 193 42.96 12.75 -41.77
C TRP A 193 41.62 12.86 -41.03
N ASP A 194 40.89 11.73 -40.87
CA ASP A 194 39.61 11.68 -40.17
C ASP A 194 39.78 11.89 -38.65
N ASN A 195 40.94 11.52 -38.07
CA ASN A 195 41.25 11.64 -36.65
C ASN A 195 42.19 12.79 -36.30
N ARG A 196 42.35 13.79 -37.17
CA ARG A 196 43.26 14.93 -36.96
C ARG A 196 43.00 15.79 -35.72
N THR A 197 41.85 15.62 -35.05
CA THR A 197 41.53 16.28 -33.79
C THR A 197 42.10 15.56 -32.59
N PHE A 198 42.65 14.36 -32.74
CA PHE A 198 43.26 13.53 -31.68
C PHE A 198 44.79 13.38 -31.83
N VAL A 199 45.40 14.03 -32.77
CA VAL A 199 46.84 14.16 -33.01
C VAL A 199 47.20 15.64 -32.95
#